data_26bd809be599d39b44ddb8ac98548513
#
_entry.id   26bd809be599d39b44ddb8ac98548513
#
_cell.length_a   1.000
_cell.length_b   1.000
_cell.length_c   1.000
_cell.angle_alpha   90.00
_cell.angle_beta   90.00
_cell.angle_gamma   90.00
#
_symmetry.space_group_name_H-M   'P 1'
#
loop_
_entity.id
_entity.type
_entity.pdbx_description
1 polymer ?
#
loop_
_entity_poly.entity_id
_entity_poly.type
_entity_poly.pdbx_seq_one_letter_code
_entity_poly.pdbx_strand_id
1 'polypeptide(L)'
;LRAANGHAKPFNLQYIGLGNENWGAVYERNFKALYKAVKEKYPQITVISSAGTYLEGDAYDGNMAWIDREFKDTVVDEHYYTYDGYLFDHNDRYDRFDRSGAHVFVGEYAATSAGIGTIETKSNIWEAVEEASYLTGLERNGDVVDMASYAPTFAKVNAQSWNVNLIWFDSRQTVLTPSYYVQMLFANNV
;
A
#
# COMPACT_ATOMS: atom_id res chain seq x y z
N LEU A 1 -4.33 27.72 12.64
CA LEU A 1 -3.59 27.32 11.44
C LEU A 1 -4.52 26.89 10.30
N ARG A 2 -5.36 25.84 10.46
CA ARG A 2 -6.25 25.33 9.42
C ARG A 2 -7.19 26.41 8.85
N ALA A 3 -7.85 27.20 9.69
CA ALA A 3 -8.73 28.28 9.26
C ALA A 3 -7.97 29.38 8.49
N ALA A 4 -6.75 29.71 8.94
CA ALA A 4 -5.89 30.67 8.25
C ALA A 4 -5.46 30.20 6.85
N ASN A 5 -5.43 28.86 6.62
CA ASN A 5 -5.13 28.27 5.34
C ASN A 5 -6.40 28.01 4.47
N GLY A 6 -7.53 28.63 4.81
CA GLY A 6 -8.78 28.49 4.06
C GLY A 6 -9.65 27.28 4.41
N HIS A 7 -9.24 26.47 5.40
CA HIS A 7 -9.94 25.24 5.81
C HIS A 7 -10.51 25.38 7.22
N ALA A 8 -11.55 26.17 7.40
CA ALA A 8 -12.15 26.44 8.72
C ALA A 8 -12.83 25.19 9.33
N LYS A 9 -13.44 24.34 8.50
CA LYS A 9 -14.12 23.12 8.95
C LYS A 9 -13.12 21.96 9.15
N PRO A 10 -13.41 20.97 10.00
CA PRO A 10 -12.67 19.71 10.09
C PRO A 10 -12.60 19.03 8.72
N PHE A 11 -11.49 18.33 8.44
CA PHE A 11 -11.43 17.40 7.32
C PHE A 11 -12.30 16.18 7.62
N ASN A 12 -12.90 15.61 6.56
CA ASN A 12 -13.66 14.37 6.66
C ASN A 12 -12.69 13.18 6.69
N LEU A 13 -12.04 12.96 7.83
CA LEU A 13 -11.12 11.84 8.00
C LEU A 13 -11.92 10.55 8.12
N GLN A 14 -11.66 9.60 7.23
CA GLN A 14 -12.34 8.30 7.19
C GLN A 14 -11.44 7.15 7.65
N TYR A 15 -10.14 7.24 7.42
CA TYR A 15 -9.17 6.20 7.73
C TYR A 15 -8.04 6.73 8.61
N ILE A 16 -7.49 5.86 9.46
CA ILE A 16 -6.28 6.13 10.24
C ILE A 16 -5.39 4.90 10.32
N GLY A 17 -4.15 5.01 9.85
CA GLY A 17 -3.14 3.96 9.98
C GLY A 17 -2.50 3.94 11.37
N LEU A 18 -2.43 2.77 11.97
CA LEU A 18 -1.80 2.55 13.28
C LEU A 18 -0.56 1.66 13.14
N GLY A 19 0.43 2.18 12.46
CA GLY A 19 1.70 1.52 12.20
C GLY A 19 2.14 1.64 10.75
N ASN A 20 3.40 1.31 10.49
CA ASN A 20 3.99 1.19 9.17
C ASN A 20 5.01 0.05 9.22
N GLU A 21 4.77 -1.01 8.46
CA GLU A 21 5.64 -2.18 8.41
C GLU A 21 5.94 -2.81 9.79
N ASN A 22 5.03 -2.68 10.72
CA ASN A 22 5.19 -3.18 12.07
C ASN A 22 4.62 -4.60 12.20
N TRP A 23 5.26 -5.42 13.04
CA TRP A 23 4.80 -6.78 13.36
C TRP A 23 5.23 -7.22 14.76
N GLY A 24 4.71 -8.39 15.18
CA GLY A 24 5.07 -9.07 16.42
C GLY A 24 4.36 -8.53 17.66
N ALA A 25 4.65 -9.15 18.81
CA ALA A 25 3.91 -8.96 20.05
C ALA A 25 3.88 -7.51 20.57
N VAL A 26 4.92 -6.73 20.31
CA VAL A 26 4.96 -5.32 20.72
C VAL A 26 3.98 -4.51 19.88
N TYR A 27 3.96 -4.76 18.58
CA TYR A 27 3.02 -4.11 17.68
C TYR A 27 1.57 -4.48 18.02
N GLU A 28 1.26 -5.77 18.14
CA GLU A 28 -0.07 -6.27 18.52
C GLU A 28 -0.59 -5.58 19.78
N ARG A 29 0.21 -5.58 20.86
CA ARG A 29 -0.16 -4.92 22.12
C ARG A 29 -0.46 -3.42 21.94
N ASN A 30 0.42 -2.72 21.23
CA ASN A 30 0.28 -1.27 21.03
C ASN A 30 -0.91 -0.96 20.10
N PHE A 31 -1.09 -1.75 19.04
CA PHE A 31 -2.23 -1.62 18.14
C PHE A 31 -3.55 -1.76 18.90
N LYS A 32 -3.71 -2.79 19.71
CA LYS A 32 -4.94 -3.01 20.53
C LYS A 32 -5.28 -1.82 21.41
N ALA A 33 -4.27 -1.22 22.05
CA ALA A 33 -4.47 -0.06 22.90
C ALA A 33 -4.88 1.19 22.09
N LEU A 34 -4.21 1.43 20.97
CA LEU A 34 -4.50 2.58 20.09
C LEU A 34 -5.85 2.41 19.38
N TYR A 35 -6.15 1.23 18.86
CA TYR A 35 -7.44 0.90 18.24
C TYR A 35 -8.59 1.21 19.18
N LYS A 36 -8.52 0.72 20.43
CA LYS A 36 -9.53 0.99 21.45
C LYS A 36 -9.72 2.49 21.65
N ALA A 37 -8.64 3.25 21.84
CA ALA A 37 -8.69 4.69 22.07
C ALA A 37 -9.28 5.46 20.87
N VAL A 38 -8.96 5.03 19.63
CA VAL A 38 -9.54 5.62 18.41
C VAL A 38 -11.03 5.33 18.34
N LYS A 39 -11.45 4.08 18.49
CA LYS A 39 -12.86 3.67 18.37
C LYS A 39 -13.75 4.24 19.47
N GLU A 40 -13.24 4.40 20.69
CA GLU A 40 -13.97 5.07 21.77
C GLU A 40 -14.27 6.53 21.44
N LYS A 41 -13.34 7.22 20.79
CA LYS A 41 -13.49 8.67 20.50
C LYS A 41 -14.06 8.94 19.11
N TYR A 42 -13.76 8.09 18.15
CA TYR A 42 -14.11 8.25 16.73
C TYR A 42 -14.59 6.93 16.13
N PRO A 43 -15.76 6.42 16.56
CA PRO A 43 -16.24 5.10 16.16
C PRO A 43 -16.44 4.95 14.63
N GLN A 44 -16.63 6.07 13.93
CA GLN A 44 -16.85 6.12 12.49
C GLN A 44 -15.56 5.96 11.68
N ILE A 45 -14.36 6.11 12.29
CA ILE A 45 -13.10 6.00 11.57
C ILE A 45 -12.75 4.52 11.37
N THR A 46 -12.44 4.16 10.15
CA THR A 46 -11.83 2.85 9.82
C THR A 46 -10.35 2.87 10.19
N VAL A 47 -9.93 1.89 10.97
CA VAL A 47 -8.53 1.74 11.37
C VAL A 47 -7.81 0.86 10.36
N ILE A 48 -6.60 1.28 9.96
CA ILE A 48 -5.70 0.49 9.12
C ILE A 48 -4.61 -0.11 10.00
N SER A 49 -4.45 -1.43 9.94
CA SER A 49 -3.39 -2.19 10.61
C SER A 49 -2.25 -2.49 9.65
N SER A 50 -1.08 -2.86 10.15
CA SER A 50 0.06 -3.26 9.31
C SER A 50 0.16 -4.78 9.22
N ALA A 51 0.38 -5.30 8.02
CA ALA A 51 0.70 -6.71 7.78
C ALA A 51 2.20 -7.03 7.98
N GLY A 52 3.05 -6.02 8.11
CA GLY A 52 4.50 -6.16 8.09
C GLY A 52 5.10 -5.71 6.75
N THR A 53 6.22 -6.31 6.34
CA THR A 53 7.00 -5.90 5.16
C THR A 53 6.87 -6.84 3.95
N TYR A 54 6.18 -7.98 4.11
CA TYR A 54 6.03 -9.01 3.09
C TYR A 54 4.63 -9.61 3.11
N LEU A 55 4.31 -10.38 2.09
CA LEU A 55 3.02 -11.03 1.87
C LEU A 55 2.93 -12.46 2.45
N GLU A 56 3.98 -12.92 3.12
CA GLU A 56 4.10 -14.28 3.64
C GLU A 56 5.15 -14.35 4.76
N GLY A 57 5.18 -15.47 5.46
CA GLY A 57 6.13 -15.74 6.53
C GLY A 57 5.69 -15.27 7.91
N ASP A 58 6.51 -15.54 8.93
CA ASP A 58 6.16 -15.41 10.34
C ASP A 58 5.60 -14.02 10.73
N ALA A 59 6.09 -12.96 10.09
CA ALA A 59 5.64 -11.59 10.38
C ALA A 59 4.22 -11.36 9.86
N TYR A 60 3.96 -11.72 8.60
CA TYR A 60 2.65 -11.61 7.96
C TYR A 60 1.64 -12.54 8.63
N ASP A 61 1.94 -13.83 8.69
CA ASP A 61 1.05 -14.85 9.25
C ASP A 61 0.73 -14.56 10.72
N GLY A 62 1.73 -14.12 11.49
CA GLY A 62 1.55 -13.73 12.87
C GLY A 62 0.62 -12.52 13.04
N ASN A 63 0.73 -11.50 12.19
CA ASN A 63 -0.17 -10.35 12.24
C ASN A 63 -1.59 -10.74 11.77
N MET A 64 -1.73 -11.44 10.65
CA MET A 64 -3.03 -11.86 10.15
C MET A 64 -3.80 -12.73 11.15
N ALA A 65 -3.11 -13.60 11.89
CA ALA A 65 -3.73 -14.48 12.86
C ALA A 65 -4.51 -13.75 13.97
N TRP A 66 -4.02 -12.62 14.48
CA TRP A 66 -4.76 -11.84 15.48
C TRP A 66 -5.70 -10.80 14.86
N ILE A 67 -5.37 -10.25 13.68
CA ILE A 67 -6.25 -9.33 12.95
C ILE A 67 -7.55 -10.05 12.57
N ASP A 68 -7.47 -11.19 11.91
CA ASP A 68 -8.64 -11.98 11.49
C ASP A 68 -9.49 -12.48 12.65
N ARG A 69 -8.88 -12.71 13.79
CA ARG A 69 -9.59 -13.16 15.00
C ARG A 69 -10.33 -12.02 15.70
N GLU A 70 -9.72 -10.83 15.80
CA GLU A 70 -10.15 -9.78 16.73
C GLU A 70 -10.55 -8.46 16.05
N PHE A 71 -10.09 -8.20 14.81
CA PHE A 71 -10.19 -6.90 14.17
C PHE A 71 -10.65 -6.97 12.70
N LYS A 72 -11.64 -7.79 12.42
CA LYS A 72 -12.20 -7.96 11.07
C LYS A 72 -12.81 -6.69 10.47
N ASP A 73 -13.09 -5.69 11.28
CA ASP A 73 -13.60 -4.37 10.88
C ASP A 73 -12.48 -3.36 10.53
N THR A 74 -11.24 -3.84 10.43
CA THR A 74 -10.09 -3.04 10.00
C THR A 74 -9.77 -3.26 8.52
N VAL A 75 -8.90 -2.42 8.00
CA VAL A 75 -8.22 -2.63 6.72
C VAL A 75 -6.77 -3.00 7.03
N VAL A 76 -6.22 -3.98 6.33
CA VAL A 76 -4.83 -4.41 6.50
C VAL A 76 -3.96 -3.77 5.44
N ASP A 77 -2.92 -3.07 5.87
CA ASP A 77 -1.94 -2.44 5.01
C ASP A 77 -0.86 -3.45 4.63
N GLU A 78 -0.88 -3.89 3.38
CA GLU A 78 0.10 -4.81 2.80
C GLU A 78 1.15 -4.04 2.02
N HIS A 79 2.43 -4.30 2.31
CA HIS A 79 3.58 -3.74 1.62
C HIS A 79 4.39 -4.83 0.94
N TYR A 80 4.71 -4.65 -0.35
CA TYR A 80 5.55 -5.59 -1.07
C TYR A 80 6.21 -5.01 -2.30
N TYR A 81 7.48 -5.29 -2.40
CA TYR A 81 8.34 -4.97 -3.52
C TYR A 81 8.86 -6.29 -4.08
N THR A 82 8.38 -6.66 -5.25
CA THR A 82 8.47 -8.03 -5.75
C THR A 82 9.51 -8.18 -6.84
N TYR A 83 10.03 -9.40 -6.99
CA TYR A 83 10.94 -9.75 -8.06
C TYR A 83 10.22 -9.85 -9.42
N ASP A 84 10.99 -9.89 -10.49
CA ASP A 84 10.53 -9.96 -11.88
C ASP A 84 9.56 -11.13 -12.11
N GLY A 85 8.41 -10.84 -12.67
CA GLY A 85 7.34 -11.79 -12.96
C GLY A 85 6.36 -12.07 -11.82
N TYR A 86 6.69 -11.69 -10.58
CA TYR A 86 5.85 -12.00 -9.42
C TYR A 86 4.40 -11.50 -9.57
N LEU A 87 4.22 -10.26 -9.98
CA LEU A 87 2.88 -9.67 -10.07
C LEU A 87 2.05 -10.26 -11.21
N PHE A 88 2.69 -10.80 -12.27
CA PHE A 88 1.98 -11.60 -13.27
C PHE A 88 1.46 -12.91 -12.68
N ASP A 89 2.32 -13.62 -11.96
CA ASP A 89 2.01 -14.95 -11.41
C ASP A 89 1.01 -14.91 -10.26
N HIS A 90 0.81 -13.72 -9.64
CA HIS A 90 -0.03 -13.53 -8.47
C HIS A 90 -1.16 -12.51 -8.68
N ASN A 91 -1.56 -12.25 -9.91
CA ASN A 91 -2.68 -11.35 -10.20
C ASN A 91 -4.05 -11.88 -9.72
N ASP A 92 -4.11 -13.14 -9.28
CA ASP A 92 -5.26 -13.81 -8.67
C ASP A 92 -5.17 -13.89 -7.13
N ARG A 93 -4.18 -13.24 -6.50
CA ARG A 93 -3.90 -13.31 -5.06
C ARG A 93 -5.17 -13.18 -4.20
N TYR A 94 -6.01 -12.22 -4.52
CA TYR A 94 -7.19 -11.90 -3.70
C TYR A 94 -8.46 -12.65 -4.11
N ASP A 95 -8.44 -13.46 -5.17
CA ASP A 95 -9.60 -14.20 -5.66
C ASP A 95 -10.20 -15.16 -4.61
N ARG A 96 -9.37 -15.61 -3.66
CA ARG A 96 -9.76 -16.55 -2.60
C ARG A 96 -9.72 -15.97 -1.19
N PHE A 97 -9.56 -14.65 -1.04
CA PHE A 97 -9.59 -14.01 0.26
C PHE A 97 -10.97 -14.16 0.92
N ASP A 98 -10.99 -14.27 2.25
CA ASP A 98 -12.23 -14.30 3.03
C ASP A 98 -12.91 -12.91 3.00
N ARG A 99 -14.02 -12.81 2.29
CA ARG A 99 -14.82 -11.58 2.20
C ARG A 99 -15.50 -11.18 3.52
N SER A 100 -15.44 -12.02 4.53
CA SER A 100 -15.92 -11.72 5.90
C SER A 100 -14.78 -11.31 6.85
N GLY A 101 -13.55 -11.33 6.37
CA GLY A 101 -12.34 -10.91 7.09
C GLY A 101 -12.07 -9.40 7.00
N ALA A 102 -10.88 -9.00 7.44
CA ALA A 102 -10.41 -7.63 7.23
C ALA A 102 -10.17 -7.37 5.74
N HIS A 103 -10.52 -6.16 5.29
CA HIS A 103 -10.23 -5.72 3.93
C HIS A 103 -8.75 -5.38 3.76
N VAL A 104 -8.32 -5.14 2.53
CA VAL A 104 -6.92 -4.91 2.17
C VAL A 104 -6.72 -3.51 1.62
N PHE A 105 -5.68 -2.86 2.07
CA PHE A 105 -5.04 -1.72 1.44
C PHE A 105 -3.66 -2.16 0.96
N VAL A 106 -3.43 -2.17 -0.35
CA VAL A 106 -2.10 -2.37 -0.90
C VAL A 106 -1.36 -1.04 -0.82
N GLY A 107 -0.79 -0.74 0.37
CA GLY A 107 -0.30 0.58 0.72
C GLY A 107 1.03 0.95 0.09
N GLU A 108 1.90 -0.04 -0.14
CA GLU A 108 3.14 0.15 -0.87
C GLU A 108 3.42 -1.08 -1.75
N TYR A 109 3.58 -0.87 -3.06
CA TYR A 109 3.99 -1.93 -3.96
C TYR A 109 4.72 -1.39 -5.18
N ALA A 110 5.59 -2.20 -5.74
CA ALA A 110 6.20 -2.02 -7.05
C ALA A 110 6.76 -3.34 -7.58
N ALA A 111 6.78 -3.51 -8.90
CA ALA A 111 7.62 -4.50 -9.56
C ALA A 111 9.08 -4.04 -9.51
N THR A 112 10.01 -4.95 -9.18
CA THR A 112 11.43 -4.64 -9.08
C THR A 112 12.26 -5.75 -9.72
N SER A 113 12.87 -5.50 -10.87
CA SER A 113 13.59 -6.54 -11.63
C SER A 113 14.85 -7.06 -10.95
N ALA A 114 15.49 -6.25 -10.11
CA ALA A 114 16.75 -6.62 -9.46
C ALA A 114 16.75 -6.38 -7.94
N GLY A 115 15.56 -6.20 -7.38
CA GLY A 115 15.39 -5.88 -5.97
C GLY A 115 15.46 -4.38 -5.65
N ILE A 116 14.79 -4.01 -4.58
CA ILE A 116 14.70 -2.63 -4.12
C ILE A 116 16.07 -2.10 -3.71
N GLY A 117 16.34 -0.84 -4.03
CA GLY A 117 17.59 -0.18 -3.66
C GLY A 117 18.82 -0.56 -4.48
N THR A 118 18.71 -1.48 -5.45
CA THR A 118 19.82 -1.78 -6.35
C THR A 118 19.94 -0.76 -7.47
N ILE A 119 21.14 -0.60 -8.01
CA ILE A 119 21.38 0.33 -9.14
C ILE A 119 20.80 -0.20 -10.46
N GLU A 120 20.64 -1.50 -10.57
CA GLU A 120 20.11 -2.20 -11.72
C GLU A 120 18.60 -2.06 -11.84
N THR A 121 17.91 -1.92 -10.70
CA THR A 121 16.46 -1.73 -10.67
C THR A 121 16.10 -0.36 -11.23
N LYS A 122 15.36 -0.33 -12.33
CA LYS A 122 14.88 0.90 -12.99
C LYS A 122 13.49 0.67 -13.52
N SER A 123 12.61 1.63 -13.31
CA SER A 123 11.27 1.59 -13.89
C SER A 123 11.33 1.46 -15.42
N ASN A 124 10.78 0.40 -15.95
CA ASN A 124 10.76 0.07 -17.35
C ASN A 124 9.37 -0.39 -17.82
N ILE A 125 9.21 -0.62 -19.11
CA ILE A 125 7.89 -1.01 -19.67
C ILE A 125 7.45 -2.41 -19.23
N TRP A 126 8.38 -3.32 -19.00
CA TRP A 126 8.06 -4.69 -18.55
C TRP A 126 7.46 -4.67 -17.15
N GLU A 127 8.11 -4.00 -16.19
CA GLU A 127 7.59 -3.80 -14.84
C GLU A 127 6.22 -3.09 -14.86
N ALA A 128 6.05 -2.08 -15.71
CA ALA A 128 4.76 -1.40 -15.84
C ALA A 128 3.64 -2.30 -16.36
N VAL A 129 3.91 -3.21 -17.29
CA VAL A 129 2.92 -4.18 -17.80
C VAL A 129 2.62 -5.25 -16.73
N GLU A 130 3.60 -5.66 -15.95
CA GLU A 130 3.45 -6.53 -14.80
C GLU A 130 2.53 -5.91 -13.74
N GLU A 131 2.77 -4.65 -13.40
CA GLU A 131 1.91 -3.87 -12.49
C GLU A 131 0.49 -3.70 -13.05
N ALA A 132 0.33 -3.46 -14.35
CA ALA A 132 -0.97 -3.38 -14.98
C ALA A 132 -1.75 -4.70 -14.89
N SER A 133 -1.09 -5.84 -15.10
CA SER A 133 -1.70 -7.15 -14.90
C SER A 133 -2.20 -7.33 -13.47
N TYR A 134 -1.38 -6.95 -12.49
CA TYR A 134 -1.74 -7.05 -11.08
C TYR A 134 -2.91 -6.14 -10.70
N LEU A 135 -2.92 -4.90 -11.17
CA LEU A 135 -4.02 -3.96 -10.95
C LEU A 135 -5.36 -4.49 -11.46
N THR A 136 -5.38 -5.25 -12.57
CA THR A 136 -6.65 -5.91 -13.00
C THR A 136 -7.16 -6.92 -11.99
N GLY A 137 -6.25 -7.58 -11.27
CA GLY A 137 -6.59 -8.48 -10.15
C GLY A 137 -7.13 -7.72 -8.95
N LEU A 138 -6.56 -6.55 -8.62
CA LEU A 138 -7.05 -5.69 -7.54
C LEU A 138 -8.45 -5.17 -7.84
N GLU A 139 -8.70 -4.64 -9.05
CA GLU A 139 -10.02 -4.17 -9.46
C GLU A 139 -11.07 -5.28 -9.46
N ARG A 140 -10.72 -6.48 -9.96
CA ARG A 140 -11.61 -7.65 -9.92
C ARG A 140 -12.04 -8.01 -8.50
N ASN A 141 -11.21 -7.71 -7.50
CA ASN A 141 -11.41 -7.98 -6.09
C ASN A 141 -11.71 -6.71 -5.26
N GLY A 142 -12.33 -5.71 -5.87
CA GLY A 142 -12.71 -4.44 -5.21
C GLY A 142 -13.74 -4.59 -4.08
N ASP A 143 -14.25 -5.80 -3.86
CA ASP A 143 -15.08 -6.16 -2.71
C ASP A 143 -14.27 -6.56 -1.47
N VAL A 144 -12.95 -6.68 -1.58
CA VAL A 144 -12.01 -6.95 -0.48
C VAL A 144 -10.77 -6.06 -0.51
N VAL A 145 -10.38 -5.56 -1.68
CA VAL A 145 -9.27 -4.60 -1.83
C VAL A 145 -9.84 -3.19 -1.91
N ASP A 146 -9.80 -2.45 -0.81
CA ASP A 146 -10.37 -1.10 -0.73
C ASP A 146 -9.53 -0.05 -1.44
N MET A 147 -8.21 -0.19 -1.40
CA MET A 147 -7.28 0.82 -1.89
C MET A 147 -5.97 0.19 -2.37
N ALA A 148 -5.30 0.87 -3.29
CA ALA A 148 -3.93 0.57 -3.68
C ALA A 148 -3.14 1.87 -3.89
N SER A 149 -1.86 1.88 -3.52
CA SER A 149 -0.96 3.00 -3.76
C SER A 149 0.45 2.52 -4.09
N TYR A 150 0.98 3.04 -5.18
CA TYR A 150 2.35 2.75 -5.61
C TYR A 150 3.37 3.47 -4.72
N ALA A 151 4.48 2.81 -4.42
CA ALA A 151 5.61 3.41 -3.73
C ALA A 151 6.95 2.86 -4.27
N PRO A 152 8.03 3.70 -4.24
CA PRO A 152 8.06 5.14 -3.93
C PRO A 152 7.52 6.02 -5.08
N THR A 153 7.04 7.21 -4.75
CA THR A 153 6.42 8.09 -5.74
C THR A 153 7.42 9.03 -6.42
N PHE A 154 8.33 9.66 -5.67
CA PHE A 154 9.20 10.71 -6.17
C PHE A 154 10.68 10.41 -5.98
N ALA A 155 11.48 10.68 -7.02
CA ALA A 155 12.93 10.62 -6.96
C ALA A 155 13.57 11.87 -7.53
N LYS A 156 14.40 12.54 -6.73
CA LYS A 156 15.28 13.60 -7.21
C LYS A 156 16.52 12.96 -7.84
N VAL A 157 16.79 13.29 -9.09
CA VAL A 157 17.98 12.78 -9.82
C VAL A 157 19.26 13.04 -9.02
N ASN A 158 20.09 12.03 -8.89
CA ASN A 158 21.33 12.02 -8.12
C ASN A 158 21.17 12.20 -6.58
N ALA A 159 19.95 12.03 -6.04
CA ALA A 159 19.70 12.13 -4.61
C ALA A 159 18.65 11.12 -4.11
N GLN A 160 18.33 10.12 -4.91
CA GLN A 160 17.39 9.04 -4.56
C GLN A 160 18.10 7.95 -3.75
N SER A 161 17.33 7.31 -2.86
CA SER A 161 17.77 6.10 -2.16
C SER A 161 17.42 4.83 -2.93
N TRP A 162 16.33 4.87 -3.71
CA TRP A 162 15.81 3.76 -4.50
C TRP A 162 15.69 4.14 -5.96
N ASN A 163 15.85 3.18 -6.86
CA ASN A 163 15.79 3.41 -8.29
C ASN A 163 14.43 3.13 -8.93
N VAL A 164 13.53 2.44 -8.22
CA VAL A 164 12.12 2.30 -8.61
C VAL A 164 11.36 3.51 -8.08
N ASN A 165 10.77 4.31 -8.96
CA ASN A 165 10.01 5.51 -8.59
C ASN A 165 9.06 5.87 -9.73
N LEU A 166 7.88 6.42 -9.42
CA LEU A 166 6.93 6.86 -10.46
C LEU A 166 7.40 8.10 -11.21
N ILE A 167 7.96 9.08 -10.49
CA ILE A 167 8.26 10.41 -11.02
C ILE A 167 9.68 10.80 -10.67
N TRP A 168 10.49 10.98 -11.70
CA TRP A 168 11.85 11.49 -11.56
C TRP A 168 11.87 12.99 -11.87
N PHE A 169 12.62 13.75 -11.10
CA PHE A 169 12.72 15.19 -11.29
C PHE A 169 14.10 15.75 -10.94
N ASP A 170 14.42 16.90 -11.53
CA ASP A 170 15.49 17.79 -11.11
C ASP A 170 14.97 19.23 -10.95
N SER A 171 15.84 20.23 -10.90
CA SER A 171 15.43 21.63 -10.76
C SER A 171 14.78 22.24 -12.02
N ARG A 172 14.73 21.53 -13.14
CA ARG A 172 14.33 22.04 -14.46
C ARG A 172 13.25 21.22 -15.15
N GLN A 173 13.22 19.91 -14.89
CA GLN A 173 12.36 18.99 -15.63
C GLN A 173 11.87 17.84 -14.75
N THR A 174 10.79 17.22 -15.23
CA THR A 174 10.18 16.03 -14.64
C THR A 174 10.04 14.97 -15.71
N VAL A 175 10.31 13.71 -15.34
CA VAL A 175 10.14 12.54 -16.19
C VAL A 175 9.16 11.58 -15.52
N LEU A 176 8.09 11.25 -16.22
CA LEU A 176 7.10 10.28 -15.79
C LEU A 176 7.50 8.90 -16.34
N THR A 177 7.49 7.88 -15.47
CA THR A 177 7.88 6.53 -15.85
C THR A 177 6.74 5.79 -16.54
N PRO A 178 6.99 4.62 -17.18
CA PRO A 178 5.92 3.75 -17.67
C PRO A 178 4.93 3.35 -16.58
N SER A 179 5.40 3.02 -15.37
CA SER A 179 4.55 2.72 -14.21
C SER A 179 3.64 3.89 -13.82
N TYR A 180 4.11 5.14 -13.93
CA TYR A 180 3.25 6.31 -13.72
C TYR A 180 2.04 6.31 -14.67
N TYR A 181 2.27 6.03 -15.96
CA TYR A 181 1.19 6.00 -16.93
C TYR A 181 0.21 4.87 -16.69
N VAL A 182 0.67 3.73 -16.22
CA VAL A 182 -0.20 2.62 -15.79
C VAL A 182 -1.08 3.07 -14.61
N GLN A 183 -0.48 3.60 -13.54
CA GLN A 183 -1.24 4.10 -12.39
C GLN A 183 -2.27 5.17 -12.81
N MET A 184 -1.88 6.08 -13.70
CA MET A 184 -2.77 7.13 -14.22
C MET A 184 -3.94 6.54 -15.01
N LEU A 185 -3.71 5.50 -15.82
CA LEU A 185 -4.78 4.85 -16.60
C LEU A 185 -5.82 4.21 -15.68
N PHE A 186 -5.38 3.44 -14.69
CA PHE A 186 -6.28 2.79 -13.72
C PHE A 186 -7.01 3.83 -12.85
N ALA A 187 -6.33 4.87 -12.36
CA ALA A 187 -6.95 5.89 -11.52
C ALA A 187 -8.00 6.76 -12.24
N ASN A 188 -8.00 6.81 -13.57
CA ASN A 188 -8.92 7.65 -14.35
C ASN A 188 -9.97 6.87 -15.13
N ASN A 189 -9.98 5.55 -15.08
CA ASN A 189 -10.89 4.69 -15.85
C ASN A 189 -11.58 3.63 -14.98
N VAL A 190 -12.00 4.03 -13.81
CA VAL A 190 -12.79 3.22 -12.86
C VAL A 190 -14.29 3.25 -13.22
#